data_7564e595c629a5580a438131150a3eb3
#
_entry.id   7564e595c629a5580a438131150a3eb3
#
_cell.length_a   1.000
_cell.length_b   1.000
_cell.length_c   1.000
_cell.angle_alpha   90.00
_cell.angle_beta   90.00
_cell.angle_gamma   90.00
#
_symmetry.space_group_name_H-M   'P 1'
#
loop_
_entity.id
_entity.type
_entity.pdbx_description
1 polymer ?
#
loop_
_entity_poly.entity_id
_entity_poly.type
_entity_poly.pdbx_seq_one_letter_code
_entity_poly.pdbx_strand_id
1 'polypeptide(L)'
;MLLGCAQLLGERTLLITQDELQGKLATMFPLQRKVLEVFNFTVDTPTVTLLPESGRVATHLGVTIQDRLQGREYRGAMEISFALRFDAKGMALRLKDVSVDSIHIDGISAKTQRALSQLGPMIAHDKLEGQMIYGFKPEDLARADGLGYTVGAIDVTPQGLSIRLIAKP
;
A
#
# COMPACT_ATOMS: atom_id res chain seq x y z
N MET A 1 -47.18 5.31 0.73
CA MET A 1 -45.89 4.99 0.11
C MET A 1 -44.88 6.10 0.39
N LEU A 2 -44.18 6.01 1.52
CA LEU A 2 -43.11 6.92 1.90
C LEU A 2 -41.82 6.11 2.16
N LEU A 3 -41.32 5.45 1.11
CA LEU A 3 -40.13 4.58 1.16
C LEU A 3 -38.93 5.17 0.39
N GLY A 4 -38.92 6.48 0.11
CA GLY A 4 -37.95 7.06 -0.78
C GLY A 4 -36.87 7.96 -0.16
N CYS A 5 -36.99 8.43 1.08
CA CYS A 5 -36.08 9.46 1.62
C CYS A 5 -35.01 8.93 2.58
N ALA A 6 -35.15 7.73 3.12
CA ALA A 6 -34.17 7.18 4.06
C ALA A 6 -32.89 6.65 3.39
N GLN A 7 -32.97 6.32 2.09
CA GLN A 7 -31.80 5.84 1.33
C GLN A 7 -30.83 6.93 0.87
N LEU A 8 -31.24 8.19 0.85
CA LEU A 8 -30.39 9.30 0.42
C LEU A 8 -29.41 9.76 1.52
N LEU A 9 -29.62 9.37 2.77
CA LEU A 9 -28.79 9.72 3.93
C LEU A 9 -28.08 8.49 4.52
N GLY A 10 -28.21 7.32 3.87
CA GLY A 10 -27.68 6.05 4.33
C GLY A 10 -26.20 5.84 4.06
N GLU A 11 -25.76 4.59 4.23
CA GLU A 11 -24.40 4.17 3.91
C GLU A 11 -24.09 4.40 2.43
N ARG A 12 -22.86 4.82 2.16
CA ARG A 12 -22.34 5.01 0.81
C ARG A 12 -21.08 4.15 0.67
N THR A 13 -20.83 3.62 -0.51
CA THR A 13 -19.59 2.91 -0.83
C THR A 13 -18.74 3.75 -1.77
N LEU A 14 -17.48 3.94 -1.42
CA LEU A 14 -16.46 4.49 -2.27
C LEU A 14 -15.58 3.35 -2.78
N LEU A 15 -15.42 3.24 -4.09
CA LEU A 15 -14.53 2.27 -4.72
C LEU A 15 -13.26 2.97 -5.19
N ILE A 16 -12.11 2.50 -4.69
CA ILE A 16 -10.80 2.83 -5.24
C ILE A 16 -10.38 1.65 -6.11
N THR A 17 -10.36 1.84 -7.42
CA THR A 17 -10.05 0.77 -8.36
C THR A 17 -8.59 0.31 -8.23
N GLN A 18 -8.31 -0.90 -8.72
CA GLN A 18 -6.93 -1.40 -8.79
C GLN A 18 -6.02 -0.45 -9.57
N ASP A 19 -6.50 0.12 -10.67
CA ASP A 19 -5.73 1.06 -11.48
C ASP A 19 -5.45 2.38 -10.74
N GLU A 20 -6.41 2.89 -9.99
CA GLU A 20 -6.20 4.07 -9.14
C GLU A 20 -5.17 3.80 -8.04
N LEU A 21 -5.25 2.63 -7.41
CA LEU A 21 -4.30 2.21 -6.39
C LEU A 21 -2.90 2.03 -7.00
N GLN A 22 -2.81 1.39 -8.17
CA GLN A 22 -1.57 1.26 -8.94
C GLN A 22 -0.97 2.63 -9.26
N GLY A 23 -1.79 3.56 -9.73
CA GLY A 23 -1.37 4.93 -10.04
C GLY A 23 -0.86 5.69 -8.81
N LYS A 24 -1.52 5.54 -7.67
CA LYS A 24 -1.08 6.15 -6.39
C LYS A 24 0.27 5.62 -5.95
N LEU A 25 0.46 4.30 -5.99
CA LEU A 25 1.75 3.69 -5.67
C LEU A 25 2.83 4.12 -6.65
N ALA A 26 2.52 4.20 -7.95
CA ALA A 26 3.47 4.63 -8.96
C ALA A 26 4.05 6.04 -8.71
N THR A 27 3.29 6.94 -8.07
CA THR A 27 3.79 8.28 -7.72
C THR A 27 4.88 8.25 -6.63
N MET A 28 4.96 7.18 -5.87
CA MET A 28 5.94 7.01 -4.78
C MET A 28 7.23 6.34 -5.27
N PHE A 29 7.25 5.82 -6.50
CA PHE A 29 8.36 5.06 -7.09
C PHE A 29 8.80 5.66 -8.43
N PRO A 30 10.03 5.36 -8.91
CA PRO A 30 11.03 4.52 -8.25
C PRO A 30 11.64 5.18 -7.02
N LEU A 31 12.00 4.38 -6.04
CA LEU A 31 12.73 4.84 -4.87
C LEU A 31 14.22 4.54 -5.04
N GLN A 32 15.05 5.56 -4.85
CA GLN A 32 16.49 5.41 -4.81
C GLN A 32 17.01 5.72 -3.41
N ARG A 33 17.82 4.83 -2.88
CA ARG A 33 18.44 4.99 -1.55
C ARG A 33 19.92 4.65 -1.63
N LYS A 34 20.74 5.50 -1.05
CA LYS A 34 22.14 5.20 -0.79
C LYS A 34 22.26 4.55 0.58
N VAL A 35 22.91 3.41 0.64
CA VAL A 35 23.17 2.72 1.91
C VAL A 35 24.68 2.55 2.05
N LEU A 36 25.23 3.02 3.16
CA LEU A 36 26.65 2.95 3.49
C LEU A 36 27.58 3.62 2.44
N GLU A 37 27.08 4.61 1.70
CA GLU A 37 27.80 5.33 0.62
C GLU A 37 28.32 4.43 -0.53
N VAL A 38 28.26 3.12 -0.36
CA VAL A 38 28.82 2.10 -1.25
C VAL A 38 27.75 1.44 -2.12
N PHE A 39 26.54 1.27 -1.56
CA PHE A 39 25.44 0.63 -2.24
C PHE A 39 24.36 1.63 -2.64
N ASN A 40 23.98 1.57 -3.91
CA ASN A 40 22.77 2.25 -4.38
C ASN A 40 21.66 1.23 -4.55
N PHE A 41 20.57 1.43 -3.86
CA PHE A 41 19.34 0.63 -4.02
C PHE A 41 18.34 1.39 -4.87
N THR A 42 17.84 0.74 -5.88
CA THR A 42 16.73 1.22 -6.69
C THR A 42 15.59 0.23 -6.56
N VAL A 43 14.43 0.71 -6.17
CA VAL A 43 13.20 -0.08 -6.13
C VAL A 43 12.28 0.45 -7.21
N ASP A 44 11.91 -0.41 -8.13
CA ASP A 44 11.07 -0.07 -9.27
C ASP A 44 9.62 0.16 -8.85
N THR A 45 8.84 0.71 -9.77
CA THR A 45 7.39 0.87 -9.57
C THR A 45 6.72 -0.48 -9.30
N PRO A 46 5.96 -0.60 -8.22
CA PRO A 46 5.30 -1.85 -7.87
C PRO A 46 4.19 -2.22 -8.85
N THR A 47 3.98 -3.52 -9.01
CA THR A 47 2.76 -4.06 -9.62
C THR A 47 1.82 -4.51 -8.51
N VAL A 48 0.59 -4.02 -8.54
CA VAL A 48 -0.42 -4.28 -7.50
C VAL A 48 -1.25 -5.51 -7.85
N THR A 49 -1.45 -6.37 -6.85
CA THR A 49 -2.37 -7.51 -6.91
C THR A 49 -3.30 -7.44 -5.70
N LEU A 50 -4.59 -7.57 -5.95
CA LEU A 50 -5.60 -7.61 -4.90
C LEU A 50 -5.80 -9.05 -4.41
N LEU A 51 -5.84 -9.22 -3.08
CA LEU A 51 -6.03 -10.51 -2.42
C LEU A 51 -7.31 -10.48 -1.57
N PRO A 52 -8.49 -10.62 -2.19
CA PRO A 52 -9.77 -10.50 -1.48
C PRO A 52 -9.94 -11.50 -0.33
N GLU A 53 -9.46 -12.73 -0.50
CA GLU A 53 -9.60 -13.80 0.48
C GLU A 53 -8.90 -13.48 1.81
N SER A 54 -7.77 -12.78 1.76
CA SER A 54 -7.01 -12.39 2.95
C SER A 54 -7.26 -10.96 3.39
N GLY A 55 -8.02 -10.17 2.61
CA GLY A 55 -8.20 -8.74 2.85
C GLY A 55 -6.92 -7.92 2.69
N ARG A 56 -5.98 -8.39 1.88
CA ARG A 56 -4.67 -7.79 1.69
C ARG A 56 -4.45 -7.31 0.26
N VAL A 57 -3.53 -6.41 0.12
CA VAL A 57 -2.98 -5.97 -1.16
C VAL A 57 -1.54 -6.46 -1.23
N ALA A 58 -1.19 -7.14 -2.32
CA ALA A 58 0.19 -7.56 -2.59
C ALA A 58 0.81 -6.65 -3.64
N THR A 59 2.13 -6.45 -3.53
CA THR A 59 2.92 -5.70 -4.50
C THR A 59 4.15 -6.49 -4.88
N HIS A 60 4.43 -6.55 -6.18
CA HIS A 60 5.66 -7.09 -6.72
C HIS A 60 6.58 -5.93 -7.11
N LEU A 61 7.81 -5.95 -6.62
CA LEU A 61 8.79 -4.88 -6.76
C LEU A 61 10.07 -5.42 -7.38
N GLY A 62 10.54 -4.82 -8.47
CA GLY A 62 11.90 -5.03 -8.94
C GLY A 62 12.90 -4.29 -8.04
N VAL A 63 14.03 -4.92 -7.76
CA VAL A 63 15.09 -4.34 -6.94
C VAL A 63 16.41 -4.42 -7.70
N THR A 64 17.13 -3.31 -7.76
CA THR A 64 18.49 -3.24 -8.31
C THR A 64 19.43 -2.72 -7.22
N ILE A 65 20.53 -3.42 -7.02
CA ILE A 65 21.58 -3.06 -6.07
C ILE A 65 22.87 -2.83 -6.85
N GLN A 66 23.42 -1.62 -6.79
CA GLN A 66 24.71 -1.31 -7.37
C GLN A 66 25.76 -1.23 -6.28
N ASP A 67 26.74 -2.11 -6.35
CA ASP A 67 27.96 -2.06 -5.54
C ASP A 67 28.97 -1.17 -6.24
N ARG A 68 29.19 0.02 -5.71
CA ARG A 68 30.08 1.02 -6.28
C ARG A 68 31.55 0.69 -6.08
N LEU A 69 31.90 -0.10 -5.07
CA LEU A 69 33.29 -0.51 -4.81
C LEU A 69 33.76 -1.55 -5.80
N GLN A 70 32.91 -2.54 -6.10
CA GLN A 70 33.25 -3.64 -7.00
C GLN A 70 32.75 -3.39 -8.43
N GLY A 71 31.96 -2.35 -8.66
CA GLY A 71 31.36 -2.08 -9.97
C GLY A 71 30.36 -3.15 -10.39
N ARG A 72 29.75 -3.86 -9.45
CA ARG A 72 28.77 -4.91 -9.71
C ARG A 72 27.36 -4.43 -9.54
N GLU A 73 26.46 -5.00 -10.35
CA GLU A 73 25.04 -4.79 -10.25
C GLU A 73 24.35 -6.12 -9.98
N TYR A 74 23.45 -6.13 -9.00
CA TYR A 74 22.63 -7.26 -8.64
C TYR A 74 21.18 -6.89 -8.86
N ARG A 75 20.40 -7.78 -9.42
CA ARG A 75 18.97 -7.59 -9.69
C ARG A 75 18.17 -8.68 -8.99
N GLY A 76 16.96 -8.33 -8.63
CA GLY A 76 16.07 -9.27 -8.00
C GLY A 76 14.66 -8.72 -7.90
N ALA A 77 13.87 -9.38 -7.07
CA ALA A 77 12.50 -9.01 -6.83
C ALA A 77 12.15 -9.20 -5.36
N MET A 78 11.14 -8.44 -4.94
CA MET A 78 10.58 -8.50 -3.61
C MET A 78 9.06 -8.47 -3.71
N GLU A 79 8.40 -9.27 -2.88
CA GLU A 79 6.96 -9.22 -2.72
C GLU A 79 6.62 -8.74 -1.32
N ILE A 80 5.76 -7.73 -1.26
CA ILE A 80 5.28 -7.13 -0.02
C ILE A 80 3.77 -7.16 -0.06
N SER A 81 3.15 -7.57 1.04
CA SER A 81 1.71 -7.44 1.22
C SER A 81 1.37 -6.64 2.46
N PHE A 82 0.21 -6.04 2.46
CA PHE A 82 -0.28 -5.22 3.55
C PHE A 82 -1.81 -5.21 3.59
N ALA A 83 -2.36 -4.95 4.77
CA ALA A 83 -3.73 -4.53 4.97
C ALA A 83 -3.81 -3.00 5.02
N LEU A 84 -5.00 -2.47 5.15
CA LEU A 84 -5.24 -1.03 5.20
C LEU A 84 -6.05 -0.66 6.44
N ARG A 85 -5.76 0.51 6.98
CA ARG A 85 -6.56 1.13 8.03
C ARG A 85 -6.88 2.57 7.68
N PHE A 86 -7.99 3.06 8.21
CA PHE A 86 -8.34 4.46 8.11
C PHE A 86 -7.75 5.26 9.30
N ASP A 87 -7.07 6.33 8.97
CA ASP A 87 -6.63 7.34 9.92
C ASP A 87 -7.59 8.53 9.87
N ALA A 88 -8.44 8.63 10.88
CA ALA A 88 -9.45 9.69 10.94
C ALA A 88 -8.85 11.09 11.08
N LYS A 89 -7.73 11.23 11.78
CA LYS A 89 -7.06 12.54 11.97
C LYS A 89 -6.42 13.03 10.69
N GLY A 90 -5.76 12.11 9.97
CA GLY A 90 -5.10 12.41 8.71
C GLY A 90 -6.01 12.30 7.49
N MET A 91 -7.27 11.88 7.67
CA MET A 91 -8.21 11.58 6.58
C MET A 91 -7.57 10.74 5.48
N ALA A 92 -6.93 9.65 5.86
CA ALA A 92 -6.11 8.87 4.96
C ALA A 92 -6.25 7.36 5.19
N LEU A 93 -6.03 6.59 4.12
CA LEU A 93 -5.74 5.17 4.23
C LEU A 93 -4.24 4.99 4.44
N ARG A 94 -3.90 4.19 5.45
CA ARG A 94 -2.52 3.87 5.78
C ARG A 94 -2.26 2.38 5.71
N LEU A 95 -1.02 2.04 5.37
CA LEU A 95 -0.55 0.67 5.38
C LEU A 95 -0.57 0.12 6.81
N LYS A 96 -1.03 -1.11 6.93
CA LYS A 96 -1.11 -1.85 8.19
C LYS A 96 -0.65 -3.27 7.99
N ASP A 97 -0.02 -3.84 9.00
CA ASP A 97 0.43 -5.24 8.99
C ASP A 97 1.28 -5.56 7.75
N VAL A 98 2.27 -4.70 7.49
CA VAL A 98 3.19 -4.86 6.35
C VAL A 98 4.02 -6.12 6.53
N SER A 99 4.04 -6.95 5.49
CA SER A 99 4.78 -8.21 5.43
C SER A 99 5.63 -8.28 4.17
N VAL A 100 6.87 -8.73 4.30
CA VAL A 100 7.70 -9.13 3.16
C VAL A 100 7.48 -10.63 2.94
N ASP A 101 6.77 -10.96 1.90
CA ASP A 101 6.37 -12.34 1.60
C ASP A 101 7.51 -13.10 0.91
N SER A 102 8.30 -12.40 0.09
CA SER A 102 9.52 -12.93 -0.50
C SER A 102 10.51 -11.82 -0.83
N ILE A 103 11.80 -12.15 -0.82
CA ILE A 103 12.88 -11.33 -1.34
C ILE A 103 13.93 -12.25 -1.95
N HIS A 104 14.26 -12.01 -3.21
CA HIS A 104 15.27 -12.78 -3.93
C HIS A 104 16.14 -11.84 -4.77
N ILE A 105 17.44 -11.94 -4.59
CA ILE A 105 18.44 -11.18 -5.35
C ILE A 105 19.38 -12.16 -6.05
N ASP A 106 19.48 -12.03 -7.36
CA ASP A 106 20.33 -12.92 -8.17
C ASP A 106 21.81 -12.63 -7.95
N GLY A 107 22.62 -13.67 -7.95
CA GLY A 107 24.06 -13.55 -7.94
C GLY A 107 24.72 -13.26 -6.59
N ILE A 108 23.96 -13.13 -5.51
CA ILE A 108 24.49 -13.01 -4.14
C ILE A 108 24.70 -14.38 -3.50
N SER A 109 25.57 -14.44 -2.48
CA SER A 109 25.79 -15.67 -1.74
C SER A 109 24.57 -16.14 -0.96
N ALA A 110 24.46 -17.43 -0.70
CA ALA A 110 23.39 -18.00 0.13
C ALA A 110 23.37 -17.39 1.55
N LYS A 111 24.53 -17.03 2.09
CA LYS A 111 24.63 -16.32 3.39
C LYS A 111 24.00 -14.92 3.33
N THR A 112 24.31 -14.17 2.28
CA THR A 112 23.74 -12.83 2.07
C THR A 112 22.24 -12.91 1.82
N GLN A 113 21.79 -13.88 1.02
CA GLN A 113 20.36 -14.10 0.77
C GLN A 113 19.59 -14.39 2.07
N ARG A 114 20.14 -15.23 2.94
CA ARG A 114 19.55 -15.49 4.27
C ARG A 114 19.50 -14.26 5.16
N ALA A 115 20.56 -13.45 5.16
CA ALA A 115 20.59 -12.19 5.91
C ALA A 115 19.51 -11.23 5.42
N LEU A 116 19.31 -11.09 4.11
CA LEU A 116 18.24 -10.28 3.53
C LEU A 116 16.86 -10.78 3.92
N SER A 117 16.64 -12.09 3.89
CA SER A 117 15.36 -12.70 4.28
C SER A 117 15.03 -12.50 5.76
N GLN A 118 16.04 -12.35 6.61
CA GLN A 118 15.85 -12.09 8.04
C GLN A 118 15.67 -10.59 8.35
N LEU A 119 16.46 -9.73 7.71
CA LEU A 119 16.47 -8.29 8.00
C LEU A 119 15.45 -7.51 7.16
N GLY A 120 15.16 -7.97 5.95
CA GLY A 120 14.24 -7.31 5.03
C GLY A 120 12.87 -7.03 5.63
N PRO A 121 12.21 -8.01 6.29
CA PRO A 121 10.93 -7.80 6.95
C PRO A 121 10.94 -6.70 8.01
N MET A 122 11.99 -6.65 8.82
CA MET A 122 12.14 -5.62 9.86
C MET A 122 12.25 -4.23 9.25
N ILE A 123 13.08 -4.08 8.22
CA ILE A 123 13.31 -2.80 7.54
C ILE A 123 12.04 -2.35 6.82
N ALA A 124 11.36 -3.26 6.12
CA ALA A 124 10.13 -2.95 5.41
C ALA A 124 9.02 -2.52 6.38
N HIS A 125 8.84 -3.24 7.47
CA HIS A 125 7.89 -2.87 8.51
C HIS A 125 8.20 -1.47 9.06
N ASP A 126 9.45 -1.21 9.46
CA ASP A 126 9.86 0.07 10.03
C ASP A 126 9.65 1.26 9.07
N LYS A 127 9.80 1.03 7.77
CA LYS A 127 9.71 2.09 6.76
C LYS A 127 8.34 2.26 6.13
N LEU A 128 7.55 1.21 6.08
CA LEU A 128 6.28 1.19 5.35
C LEU A 128 5.05 1.18 6.25
N GLU A 129 5.15 0.61 7.46
CA GLU A 129 4.03 0.59 8.39
C GLU A 129 3.54 2.00 8.69
N GLY A 130 2.25 2.22 8.56
CA GLY A 130 1.61 3.50 8.78
C GLY A 130 1.78 4.54 7.66
N GLN A 131 2.49 4.22 6.57
CA GLN A 131 2.59 5.13 5.43
C GLN A 131 1.24 5.37 4.78
N MET A 132 0.99 6.60 4.36
CA MET A 132 -0.23 6.98 3.67
C MET A 132 -0.19 6.51 2.22
N ILE A 133 -1.22 5.81 1.79
CA ILE A 133 -1.40 5.35 0.41
C ILE A 133 -2.49 6.12 -0.34
N TYR A 134 -3.47 6.64 0.37
CA TYR A 134 -4.57 7.41 -0.19
C TYR A 134 -5.03 8.48 0.80
N GLY A 135 -5.11 9.72 0.34
CA GLY A 135 -5.68 10.83 1.11
C GLY A 135 -7.10 11.14 0.63
N PHE A 136 -8.05 11.18 1.56
CA PHE A 136 -9.41 11.61 1.25
C PHE A 136 -9.47 13.12 1.13
N LYS A 137 -10.21 13.60 0.14
CA LYS A 137 -10.58 14.99 0.04
C LYS A 137 -11.80 15.26 0.92
N PRO A 138 -12.01 16.49 1.40
CA PRO A 138 -13.21 16.84 2.16
C PRO A 138 -14.51 16.45 1.45
N GLU A 139 -14.53 16.56 0.10
CA GLU A 139 -15.69 16.22 -0.72
C GLU A 139 -16.04 14.74 -0.70
N ASP A 140 -15.04 13.86 -0.54
CA ASP A 140 -15.24 12.40 -0.49
C ASP A 140 -16.08 11.99 0.72
N LEU A 141 -15.97 12.74 1.82
CA LEU A 141 -16.65 12.50 3.10
C LEU A 141 -17.76 13.49 3.38
N ALA A 142 -18.12 14.34 2.41
CA ALA A 142 -19.19 15.33 2.55
C ALA A 142 -20.57 14.69 2.36
N ARG A 143 -21.56 15.21 3.11
CA ARG A 143 -22.99 14.90 2.96
C ARG A 143 -23.78 16.17 2.71
N ALA A 144 -24.92 16.00 2.06
CA ALA A 144 -25.82 17.11 1.77
C ALA A 144 -26.36 17.82 3.03
N ASP A 145 -26.44 17.10 4.15
CA ASP A 145 -26.89 17.65 5.45
C ASP A 145 -25.76 18.33 6.25
N GLY A 146 -24.54 18.37 5.74
CA GLY A 146 -23.39 18.96 6.39
C GLY A 146 -22.76 18.16 7.53
N LEU A 147 -23.34 17.01 7.92
CA LEU A 147 -22.83 16.16 9.01
C LEU A 147 -21.65 15.27 8.58
N GLY A 148 -21.55 14.95 7.28
CA GLY A 148 -20.47 14.16 6.71
C GLY A 148 -20.59 12.65 6.95
N TYR A 149 -19.59 11.94 6.41
CA TYR A 149 -19.41 10.50 6.58
C TYR A 149 -18.17 10.20 7.41
N THR A 150 -18.18 9.06 8.05
CA THR A 150 -16.95 8.41 8.58
C THR A 150 -16.68 7.12 7.82
N VAL A 151 -15.44 6.67 7.83
CA VAL A 151 -15.06 5.42 7.20
C VAL A 151 -15.35 4.26 8.16
N GLY A 152 -16.14 3.29 7.66
CA GLY A 152 -16.39 2.03 8.33
C GLY A 152 -15.45 0.92 7.83
N ALA A 153 -16.02 -0.14 7.27
CA ALA A 153 -15.23 -1.24 6.74
C ALA A 153 -14.46 -0.86 5.47
N ILE A 154 -13.26 -1.41 5.36
CA ILE A 154 -12.42 -1.35 4.16
C ILE A 154 -12.23 -2.80 3.70
N ASP A 155 -12.78 -3.12 2.54
CA ASP A 155 -12.75 -4.47 1.99
C ASP A 155 -11.89 -4.49 0.71
N VAL A 156 -11.02 -5.48 0.60
CA VAL A 156 -10.30 -5.76 -0.64
C VAL A 156 -11.19 -6.63 -1.50
N THR A 157 -11.50 -6.16 -2.71
CA THR A 157 -12.34 -6.88 -3.67
C THR A 157 -11.58 -7.14 -4.97
N PRO A 158 -12.09 -8.00 -5.88
CA PRO A 158 -11.42 -8.20 -7.17
C PRO A 158 -11.32 -6.93 -8.03
N GLN A 159 -12.16 -5.91 -7.79
CA GLN A 159 -12.20 -4.66 -8.55
C GLN A 159 -11.35 -3.55 -7.92
N GLY A 160 -11.08 -3.63 -6.61
CA GLY A 160 -10.37 -2.58 -5.89
C GLY A 160 -10.65 -2.61 -4.39
N LEU A 161 -10.47 -1.46 -3.77
CA LEU A 161 -10.79 -1.26 -2.36
C LEU A 161 -12.21 -0.71 -2.24
N SER A 162 -13.09 -1.46 -1.60
CA SER A 162 -14.44 -1.03 -1.29
C SER A 162 -14.47 -0.42 0.11
N ILE A 163 -14.74 0.87 0.19
CA ILE A 163 -14.73 1.63 1.43
C ILE A 163 -16.16 2.01 1.78
N ARG A 164 -16.66 1.45 2.88
CA ARG A 164 -17.99 1.79 3.38
C ARG A 164 -17.94 3.11 4.13
N LEU A 165 -18.73 4.07 3.68
CA LEU A 165 -18.91 5.36 4.32
C LEU A 165 -20.20 5.32 5.14
N ILE A 166 -20.07 5.52 6.45
CA ILE A 166 -21.16 5.50 7.40
C ILE A 166 -21.54 6.95 7.72
N ALA A 167 -22.82 7.23 7.64
CA ALA A 167 -23.32 8.55 7.99
C ALA A 167 -23.01 8.88 9.47
N LYS A 168 -22.45 10.06 9.71
CA LYS A 168 -22.30 10.57 11.08
C LYS A 168 -23.67 10.90 11.66
N PRO A 169 -23.90 10.58 12.94
CA PRO A 169 -25.15 10.92 13.61
C PRO A 169 -25.38 12.41 13.73
#